data_72c98815ad99452b3e898aaf100eb202
#
_entry.id   72c98815ad99452b3e898aaf100eb202
#
_cell.length_a   1.000
_cell.length_b   1.000
_cell.length_c   1.000
_cell.angle_alpha   90.00
_cell.angle_beta   90.00
_cell.angle_gamma   90.00
#
_symmetry.space_group_name_H-M   'P 1'
#
loop_
_entity.id
_entity.type
_entity.pdbx_description
1 polymer ?
#
loop_
_entity_poly.entity_id
_entity_poly.type
_entity_poly.pdbx_seq_one_letter_code
_entity_poly.pdbx_strand_id
1 'polypeptide(L)'
;RTARARSKIRHYLKTLAQTESESLGEKLLTQAVRAEGIEKLPAVDAEFQPIWDKLLRFTGNKSRSELLTDIGLGKRIASIVAKRLMLLLTANGEKPNALLLTRERYTSHENVSQGAVILDGSENASVQYAQCCRPIPGDGIIGYLGRGEGLVVHTSDCAVAARLQHRDSERFIAVDWADEPVRAFETGLVITVTNRKGVLARVAANLAQSEVDITKVDMGDENLHDTTDLRFVVSV
;
A
#
# COMPACT_ATOMS: atom_id res chain seq x y z
N ARG A 1 2.29 -34.99 -4.52
CA ARG A 1 1.49 -33.78 -4.83
C ARG A 1 1.18 -33.77 -6.33
N THR A 2 -0.07 -33.97 -6.75
CA THR A 2 -0.48 -34.14 -8.15
C THR A 2 -0.45 -32.83 -8.92
N ALA A 3 -0.20 -32.86 -10.26
CA ALA A 3 -0.22 -31.71 -11.14
C ALA A 3 -1.59 -30.97 -11.08
N ARG A 4 -2.70 -31.72 -10.95
CA ARG A 4 -4.05 -31.19 -10.79
C ARG A 4 -4.24 -30.37 -9.52
N ALA A 5 -3.64 -30.79 -8.40
CA ALA A 5 -3.69 -30.04 -7.14
C ALA A 5 -2.93 -28.70 -7.26
N ARG A 6 -1.73 -28.71 -7.87
CA ARG A 6 -0.96 -27.48 -8.11
C ARG A 6 -1.68 -26.52 -9.05
N SER A 7 -2.36 -27.02 -10.07
CA SER A 7 -3.16 -26.19 -10.98
C SER A 7 -4.32 -25.53 -10.26
N LYS A 8 -5.07 -26.27 -9.41
CA LYS A 8 -6.17 -25.72 -8.63
C LYS A 8 -5.70 -24.66 -7.63
N ILE A 9 -4.57 -24.91 -6.94
CA ILE A 9 -3.98 -23.94 -5.99
C ILE A 9 -3.57 -22.67 -6.73
N ARG A 10 -2.85 -22.78 -7.86
CA ARG A 10 -2.48 -21.59 -8.66
C ARG A 10 -3.68 -20.81 -9.15
N HIS A 11 -4.74 -21.49 -9.60
CA HIS A 11 -5.96 -20.83 -10.03
C HIS A 11 -6.63 -20.09 -8.86
N TYR A 12 -6.76 -20.73 -7.70
CA TYR A 12 -7.33 -20.12 -6.49
C TYR A 12 -6.53 -18.88 -6.05
N LEU A 13 -5.20 -18.99 -5.95
CA LEU A 13 -4.33 -17.87 -5.58
C LEU A 13 -4.43 -16.69 -6.57
N LYS A 14 -4.53 -17.00 -7.87
CA LYS A 14 -4.71 -15.97 -8.91
C LYS A 14 -6.06 -15.26 -8.76
N THR A 15 -7.13 -16.00 -8.48
CA THR A 15 -8.46 -15.41 -8.29
C THR A 15 -8.49 -14.55 -7.03
N LEU A 16 -7.90 -15.03 -5.93
CA LEU A 16 -7.79 -14.26 -4.68
C LEU A 16 -7.02 -12.95 -4.90
N ALA A 17 -5.84 -13.02 -5.51
CA ALA A 17 -5.03 -11.84 -5.83
C ALA A 17 -5.78 -10.85 -6.73
N GLN A 18 -6.60 -11.34 -7.68
CA GLN A 18 -7.41 -10.49 -8.53
C GLN A 18 -8.51 -9.76 -7.74
N THR A 19 -9.20 -10.47 -6.84
CA THR A 19 -10.25 -9.88 -5.99
C THR A 19 -9.68 -8.82 -5.04
N GLU A 20 -8.53 -9.09 -4.42
CA GLU A 20 -7.84 -8.12 -3.55
C GLU A 20 -7.36 -6.90 -4.34
N SER A 21 -6.79 -7.10 -5.54
CA SER A 21 -6.38 -5.99 -6.40
C SER A 21 -7.58 -5.16 -6.88
N GLU A 22 -8.72 -5.77 -7.15
CA GLU A 22 -9.95 -5.07 -7.49
C GLU A 22 -10.45 -4.21 -6.32
N SER A 23 -10.47 -4.76 -5.11
CA SER A 23 -10.84 -4.05 -3.88
C SER A 23 -9.91 -2.87 -3.60
N LEU A 24 -8.60 -3.08 -3.72
CA LEU A 24 -7.62 -1.99 -3.59
C LEU A 24 -7.83 -0.93 -4.67
N GLY A 25 -8.05 -1.32 -5.93
CA GLY A 25 -8.31 -0.39 -7.02
C GLY A 25 -9.56 0.45 -6.81
N GLU A 26 -10.61 -0.11 -6.21
CA GLU A 26 -11.83 0.62 -5.84
C GLU A 26 -11.56 1.64 -4.74
N LYS A 27 -10.80 1.27 -3.69
CA LYS A 27 -10.36 2.20 -2.64
C LYS A 27 -9.56 3.36 -3.25
N LEU A 28 -8.58 3.06 -4.10
CA LEU A 28 -7.72 4.05 -4.77
C LEU A 28 -8.50 4.98 -5.69
N LEU A 29 -9.41 4.44 -6.50
CA LEU A 29 -10.22 5.24 -7.40
C LEU A 29 -11.21 6.11 -6.61
N THR A 30 -11.81 5.59 -5.54
CA THR A 30 -12.72 6.35 -4.66
C THR A 30 -12.00 7.53 -4.02
N GLN A 31 -10.78 7.31 -3.52
CA GLN A 31 -9.93 8.38 -2.98
C GLN A 31 -9.63 9.44 -4.04
N ALA A 32 -9.20 9.01 -5.23
CA ALA A 32 -8.86 9.92 -6.33
C ALA A 32 -10.06 10.74 -6.82
N VAL A 33 -11.25 10.15 -6.89
CA VAL A 33 -12.48 10.87 -7.28
C VAL A 33 -12.92 11.87 -6.23
N ARG A 34 -12.73 11.57 -4.94
CA ARG A 34 -12.98 12.53 -3.85
C ARG A 34 -12.06 13.74 -3.94
N ALA A 35 -10.79 13.53 -4.26
CA ALA A 35 -9.83 14.62 -4.50
C ALA A 35 -10.23 15.52 -5.69
N GLU A 36 -10.94 14.99 -6.68
CA GLU A 36 -11.51 15.76 -7.81
C GLU A 36 -12.90 16.37 -7.50
N GLY A 37 -13.41 16.25 -6.26
CA GLY A 37 -14.68 16.84 -5.82
C GLY A 37 -15.92 15.99 -6.09
N ILE A 38 -15.77 14.70 -6.32
CA ILE A 38 -16.87 13.75 -6.48
C ILE A 38 -16.98 12.93 -5.20
N GLU A 39 -18.09 13.04 -4.47
CA GLU A 39 -18.26 12.37 -3.17
C GLU A 39 -18.22 10.84 -3.24
N LYS A 40 -18.81 10.27 -4.29
CA LYS A 40 -18.93 8.81 -4.48
C LYS A 40 -18.68 8.43 -5.92
N LEU A 41 -18.14 7.24 -6.13
CA LEU A 41 -18.10 6.63 -7.45
C LEU A 41 -19.52 6.48 -8.01
N PRO A 42 -19.75 6.78 -9.31
CA PRO A 42 -21.03 6.55 -9.95
C PRO A 42 -21.49 5.09 -9.79
N ALA A 43 -22.76 4.90 -9.48
CA ALA A 43 -23.33 3.58 -9.38
C ALA A 43 -23.23 2.81 -10.71
N VAL A 44 -23.35 1.48 -10.64
CA VAL A 44 -23.40 0.64 -11.84
C VAL A 44 -24.88 0.39 -12.16
N ASP A 45 -25.53 1.42 -12.66
CA ASP A 45 -26.94 1.40 -13.05
C ASP A 45 -27.12 1.92 -14.49
N ALA A 46 -28.34 1.91 -14.98
CA ALA A 46 -28.65 2.33 -16.34
C ALA A 46 -28.33 3.81 -16.59
N GLU A 47 -28.37 4.64 -15.56
CA GLU A 47 -28.11 6.08 -15.65
C GLU A 47 -26.62 6.38 -15.92
N PHE A 48 -25.72 5.72 -15.18
CA PHE A 48 -24.28 5.93 -15.30
C PHE A 48 -23.59 4.96 -16.27
N GLN A 49 -24.29 3.96 -16.81
CA GLN A 49 -23.71 3.00 -17.76
C GLN A 49 -23.03 3.68 -18.97
N PRO A 50 -23.61 4.74 -19.60
CA PRO A 50 -22.94 5.41 -20.72
C PRO A 50 -21.61 6.08 -20.32
N ILE A 51 -21.48 6.54 -19.07
CA ILE A 51 -20.27 7.15 -18.54
C ILE A 51 -19.20 6.06 -18.35
N TRP A 52 -19.57 4.94 -17.75
CA TRP A 52 -18.68 3.79 -17.60
C TRP A 52 -18.21 3.26 -18.94
N ASP A 53 -19.09 3.14 -19.93
CA ASP A 53 -18.73 2.68 -21.27
C ASP A 53 -17.72 3.61 -21.95
N LYS A 54 -17.91 4.93 -21.83
CA LYS A 54 -16.95 5.91 -22.34
C LYS A 54 -15.60 5.84 -21.61
N LEU A 55 -15.63 5.68 -20.28
CA LEU A 55 -14.44 5.55 -19.46
C LEU A 55 -13.67 4.27 -19.82
N LEU A 56 -14.35 3.13 -19.94
CA LEU A 56 -13.75 1.85 -20.31
C LEU A 56 -13.13 1.90 -21.71
N ARG A 57 -13.79 2.52 -22.68
CA ARG A 57 -13.19 2.75 -24.02
C ARG A 57 -11.93 3.60 -23.95
N PHE A 58 -11.93 4.65 -23.14
CA PHE A 58 -10.76 5.51 -22.95
C PHE A 58 -9.60 4.75 -22.32
N THR A 59 -9.90 3.92 -21.32
CA THR A 59 -8.89 3.13 -20.61
C THR A 59 -8.49 1.84 -21.36
N GLY A 60 -9.27 1.41 -22.36
CA GLY A 60 -9.03 0.16 -23.09
C GLY A 60 -9.36 -1.10 -22.29
N ASN A 61 -10.10 -0.97 -21.18
CA ASN A 61 -10.54 -2.08 -20.37
C ASN A 61 -11.91 -2.61 -20.85
N LYS A 62 -12.15 -3.90 -20.68
CA LYS A 62 -13.39 -4.56 -21.11
C LYS A 62 -14.51 -4.47 -20.07
N SER A 63 -14.14 -4.31 -18.80
CA SER A 63 -15.09 -4.24 -17.69
C SER A 63 -14.58 -3.33 -16.58
N ARG A 64 -15.49 -2.91 -15.69
CA ARG A 64 -15.15 -2.15 -14.47
C ARG A 64 -14.20 -2.94 -13.57
N SER A 65 -14.45 -4.24 -13.39
CA SER A 65 -13.60 -5.13 -12.59
C SER A 65 -12.16 -5.16 -13.12
N GLU A 66 -11.98 -5.26 -14.46
CA GLU A 66 -10.65 -5.21 -15.08
C GLU A 66 -9.97 -3.85 -14.86
N LEU A 67 -10.71 -2.74 -14.99
CA LEU A 67 -10.19 -1.40 -14.73
C LEU A 67 -9.74 -1.24 -13.28
N LEU A 68 -10.56 -1.66 -12.33
CA LEU A 68 -10.23 -1.60 -10.90
C LEU A 68 -9.03 -2.49 -10.57
N THR A 69 -8.98 -3.71 -11.11
CA THR A 69 -7.81 -4.60 -10.98
C THR A 69 -6.54 -3.94 -11.51
N ASP A 70 -6.61 -3.30 -12.68
CA ASP A 70 -5.44 -2.60 -13.28
C ASP A 70 -5.00 -1.40 -12.45
N ILE A 71 -5.93 -0.69 -11.80
CA ILE A 71 -5.62 0.39 -10.86
C ILE A 71 -4.93 -0.19 -9.61
N GLY A 72 -5.51 -1.23 -8.99
CA GLY A 72 -4.95 -1.87 -7.80
C GLY A 72 -3.57 -2.47 -8.02
N LEU A 73 -3.29 -2.98 -9.23
CA LEU A 73 -1.96 -3.45 -9.62
C LEU A 73 -0.99 -2.31 -10.02
N GLY A 74 -1.42 -1.04 -9.96
CA GLY A 74 -0.58 0.09 -10.37
C GLY A 74 -0.28 0.18 -11.86
N LYS A 75 -0.96 -0.61 -12.71
CA LYS A 75 -0.85 -0.49 -14.17
C LYS A 75 -1.49 0.80 -14.67
N ARG A 76 -2.48 1.31 -13.95
CA ARG A 76 -3.16 2.58 -14.21
C ARG A 76 -3.13 3.48 -12.98
N ILE A 77 -2.94 4.75 -13.20
CA ILE A 77 -2.89 5.77 -12.15
C ILE A 77 -4.31 6.24 -11.87
N ALA A 78 -4.78 6.06 -10.64
CA ALA A 78 -6.15 6.37 -10.21
C ALA A 78 -6.53 7.83 -10.45
N SER A 79 -5.62 8.78 -10.23
CA SER A 79 -5.87 10.23 -10.43
C SER A 79 -6.14 10.57 -11.89
N ILE A 80 -5.48 9.91 -12.86
CA ILE A 80 -5.73 10.12 -14.29
C ILE A 80 -7.13 9.61 -14.66
N VAL A 81 -7.51 8.44 -14.13
CA VAL A 81 -8.84 7.85 -14.35
C VAL A 81 -9.93 8.73 -13.71
N ALA A 82 -9.69 9.23 -12.49
CA ALA A 82 -10.61 10.11 -11.76
C ALA A 82 -10.84 11.44 -12.51
N LYS A 83 -9.78 12.10 -12.99
CA LYS A 83 -9.89 13.31 -13.80
C LYS A 83 -10.72 13.08 -15.07
N ARG A 84 -10.53 11.93 -15.71
CA ARG A 84 -11.33 11.60 -16.90
C ARG A 84 -12.79 11.35 -16.54
N LEU A 85 -13.05 10.66 -15.45
CA LEU A 85 -14.41 10.43 -14.93
C LEU A 85 -15.12 11.76 -14.63
N MET A 86 -14.42 12.67 -13.93
CA MET A 86 -14.92 14.01 -13.64
C MET A 86 -15.33 14.77 -14.93
N LEU A 87 -14.48 14.74 -15.96
CA LEU A 87 -14.80 15.38 -17.25
C LEU A 87 -16.03 14.76 -17.91
N LEU A 88 -16.22 13.45 -17.81
CA LEU A 88 -17.39 12.77 -18.39
C LEU A 88 -18.67 13.10 -17.62
N LEU A 89 -18.63 13.20 -16.29
CA LEU A 89 -19.76 13.61 -15.46
C LEU A 89 -20.15 15.06 -15.73
N THR A 90 -19.16 15.97 -15.78
CA THR A 90 -19.40 17.39 -16.08
C THR A 90 -20.00 17.60 -17.49
N ALA A 91 -19.56 16.83 -18.48
CA ALA A 91 -20.12 16.87 -19.83
C ALA A 91 -21.57 16.36 -19.90
N ASN A 92 -22.00 15.53 -18.96
CA ASN A 92 -23.39 15.04 -18.85
C ASN A 92 -24.29 15.96 -17.99
N GLY A 93 -23.79 17.11 -17.50
CA GLY A 93 -24.56 18.10 -16.72
C GLY A 93 -24.47 17.95 -15.20
N GLU A 94 -23.76 16.96 -14.69
CA GLU A 94 -23.45 16.85 -13.26
C GLU A 94 -22.29 17.80 -12.94
N LYS A 95 -22.56 18.79 -12.10
CA LYS A 95 -21.52 19.71 -11.63
C LYS A 95 -20.89 19.15 -10.36
N PRO A 96 -19.54 18.97 -10.32
CA PRO A 96 -18.84 18.69 -9.07
C PRO A 96 -19.12 19.80 -8.06
N ASN A 97 -19.18 19.44 -6.78
CA ASN A 97 -19.42 20.43 -5.73
C ASN A 97 -18.23 21.41 -5.66
N ALA A 98 -18.41 22.62 -6.21
CA ALA A 98 -17.37 23.65 -6.31
C ALA A 98 -16.82 24.10 -4.95
N LEU A 99 -17.54 23.84 -3.84
CA LEU A 99 -17.11 24.17 -2.48
C LEU A 99 -15.95 23.30 -2.00
N LEU A 100 -15.80 22.07 -2.51
CA LEU A 100 -14.66 21.20 -2.18
C LEU A 100 -13.37 21.64 -2.87
N LEU A 101 -13.46 22.16 -4.09
CA LEU A 101 -12.31 22.62 -4.89
C LEU A 101 -11.61 23.86 -4.32
N THR A 102 -12.32 24.68 -3.55
CA THR A 102 -11.78 25.92 -2.95
C THR A 102 -11.10 25.67 -1.60
N ARG A 103 -11.44 24.59 -0.89
CA ARG A 103 -10.95 24.34 0.44
C ARG A 103 -9.56 23.66 0.49
N GLU A 104 -9.19 22.92 -0.56
CA GLU A 104 -7.95 22.14 -0.59
C GLU A 104 -6.70 22.87 -1.09
N ARG A 105 -6.85 24.10 -1.61
CA ARG A 105 -5.68 24.90 -2.06
C ARG A 105 -4.91 25.60 -0.93
N TYR A 106 -5.42 25.63 0.30
CA TYR A 106 -4.87 26.44 1.40
C TYR A 106 -4.45 25.70 2.66
N THR A 107 -4.56 24.38 2.74
CA THR A 107 -4.09 23.63 3.91
C THR A 107 -3.16 22.49 3.49
N SER A 108 -1.96 22.87 3.06
CA SER A 108 -0.82 21.97 3.11
C SER A 108 -0.44 21.77 4.58
N HIS A 109 -0.65 20.60 5.13
CA HIS A 109 -0.08 19.92 6.28
C HIS A 109 -1.02 19.31 7.34
N GLU A 110 -2.34 19.54 7.32
CA GLU A 110 -3.21 18.99 8.39
C GLU A 110 -4.34 18.04 7.94
N ASN A 111 -4.49 17.73 6.64
CA ASN A 111 -5.58 16.89 6.13
C ASN A 111 -5.13 15.63 5.38
N VAL A 112 -4.02 15.01 5.80
CA VAL A 112 -3.56 13.73 5.21
C VAL A 112 -4.52 12.59 5.52
N SER A 113 -5.22 12.64 6.66
CA SER A 113 -6.08 11.54 7.12
C SER A 113 -7.45 11.42 6.42
N GLN A 114 -7.99 12.48 5.80
CA GLN A 114 -9.32 12.40 5.16
C GLN A 114 -9.33 11.74 3.77
N GLY A 115 -8.19 11.45 3.21
CA GLY A 115 -8.04 10.81 1.90
C GLY A 115 -7.09 9.63 1.89
N ALA A 116 -6.57 9.18 3.04
CA ALA A 116 -5.63 8.07 3.10
C ALA A 116 -6.34 6.71 2.88
N VAL A 117 -5.64 5.77 2.24
CA VAL A 117 -6.07 4.37 2.18
C VAL A 117 -5.70 3.72 3.50
N ILE A 118 -6.72 3.25 4.23
CA ILE A 118 -6.51 2.57 5.51
C ILE A 118 -6.08 1.14 5.28
N LEU A 119 -5.01 0.73 5.97
CA LEU A 119 -4.41 -0.60 5.89
C LEU A 119 -4.55 -1.31 7.23
N ASP A 120 -5.20 -2.46 7.25
CA ASP A 120 -5.39 -3.29 8.44
C ASP A 120 -4.49 -4.54 8.46
N GLY A 121 -3.72 -4.78 7.40
CA GLY A 121 -2.84 -5.91 7.27
C GLY A 121 -3.49 -7.16 6.66
N SER A 122 -4.78 -7.14 6.32
CA SER A 122 -5.46 -8.27 5.67
C SER A 122 -5.18 -8.34 4.16
N GLU A 123 -4.59 -7.30 3.57
CA GLU A 123 -4.38 -7.12 2.13
C GLU A 123 -3.16 -7.91 1.60
N ASN A 124 -3.20 -9.23 1.66
CA ASN A 124 -2.03 -10.10 1.45
C ASN A 124 -1.43 -10.10 0.04
N ALA A 125 -2.22 -9.92 -1.01
CA ALA A 125 -1.74 -10.07 -2.39
C ALA A 125 -1.52 -8.75 -3.11
N SER A 126 -2.20 -7.68 -2.70
CA SER A 126 -2.17 -6.37 -3.37
C SER A 126 -1.38 -5.30 -2.62
N VAL A 127 -1.05 -5.56 -1.34
CA VAL A 127 -0.24 -4.67 -0.50
C VAL A 127 1.00 -5.40 0.00
N GLN A 128 2.16 -4.80 -0.19
CA GLN A 128 3.45 -5.31 0.26
C GLN A 128 4.11 -4.28 1.19
N TYR A 129 4.71 -4.75 2.26
CA TYR A 129 5.50 -3.90 3.15
C TYR A 129 6.97 -3.96 2.75
N ALA A 130 7.54 -2.77 2.51
CA ALA A 130 8.87 -2.65 1.94
C ALA A 130 9.95 -3.23 2.85
N GLN A 131 10.79 -4.11 2.30
CA GLN A 131 11.89 -4.76 3.03
C GLN A 131 13.01 -3.79 3.44
N CYS A 132 13.11 -2.62 2.79
CA CYS A 132 14.16 -1.64 3.05
C CYS A 132 13.95 -0.85 4.35
N CYS A 133 12.69 -0.71 4.81
CA CYS A 133 12.33 0.06 6.00
C CYS A 133 11.39 -0.69 6.95
N ARG A 134 10.75 -1.78 6.49
CA ARG A 134 9.88 -2.67 7.28
C ARG A 134 8.92 -1.91 8.20
N PRO A 135 7.96 -1.17 7.61
CA PRO A 135 7.01 -0.37 8.38
C PRO A 135 6.14 -1.25 9.28
N ILE A 136 5.91 -0.78 10.48
CA ILE A 136 5.03 -1.41 11.48
C ILE A 136 3.94 -0.42 11.93
N PRO A 137 2.82 -0.89 12.49
CA PRO A 137 1.81 0.00 13.07
C PRO A 137 2.41 0.98 14.07
N GLY A 138 2.03 2.27 13.92
CA GLY A 138 2.62 3.38 14.66
C GLY A 138 3.68 4.17 13.89
N ASP A 139 4.31 3.60 12.86
CA ASP A 139 5.17 4.36 11.96
C ASP A 139 4.34 5.27 11.04
N GLY A 140 4.85 6.46 10.74
CA GLY A 140 4.33 7.25 9.62
C GLY A 140 4.62 6.54 8.30
N ILE A 141 3.61 6.32 7.47
CA ILE A 141 3.74 5.53 6.25
C ILE A 141 3.35 6.28 4.98
N ILE A 142 3.88 5.82 3.86
CA ILE A 142 3.55 6.30 2.51
C ILE A 142 3.47 5.12 1.54
N GLY A 143 2.49 5.13 0.65
CA GLY A 143 2.30 4.08 -0.33
C GLY A 143 2.91 4.43 -1.69
N TYR A 144 3.56 3.48 -2.33
CA TYR A 144 4.03 3.57 -3.71
C TYR A 144 3.35 2.51 -4.58
N LEU A 145 2.69 2.93 -5.65
CA LEU A 145 2.04 2.03 -6.61
C LEU A 145 3.08 1.49 -7.60
N GLY A 146 3.54 0.27 -7.36
CA GLY A 146 4.43 -0.46 -8.25
C GLY A 146 3.78 -0.76 -9.62
N ARG A 147 4.60 -0.92 -10.66
CA ARG A 147 4.09 -1.22 -12.02
C ARG A 147 3.74 -2.70 -12.16
N GLY A 148 2.54 -3.08 -11.72
CA GLY A 148 2.06 -4.47 -11.74
C GLY A 148 2.33 -5.24 -10.44
N GLU A 149 2.89 -4.57 -9.42
CA GLU A 149 3.25 -5.17 -8.12
C GLU A 149 2.24 -4.83 -7.01
N GLY A 150 1.29 -3.93 -7.31
CA GLY A 150 0.35 -3.43 -6.30
C GLY A 150 0.93 -2.28 -5.50
N LEU A 151 0.43 -2.11 -4.28
CA LEU A 151 0.82 -1.08 -3.35
C LEU A 151 2.00 -1.55 -2.49
N VAL A 152 3.11 -0.81 -2.54
CA VAL A 152 4.28 -1.03 -1.67
C VAL A 152 4.30 0.06 -0.61
N VAL A 153 4.22 -0.33 0.66
CA VAL A 153 4.18 0.58 1.81
C VAL A 153 5.58 0.78 2.36
N HIS A 154 6.00 2.02 2.50
CA HIS A 154 7.25 2.43 3.10
C HIS A 154 7.01 3.29 4.35
N THR A 155 7.99 3.40 5.24
CA THR A 155 7.98 4.48 6.23
C THR A 155 8.17 5.84 5.53
N SER A 156 7.58 6.90 6.07
CA SER A 156 7.62 8.25 5.48
C SER A 156 9.03 8.84 5.39
N ASP A 157 9.96 8.36 6.23
CA ASP A 157 11.36 8.75 6.28
C ASP A 157 12.30 7.83 5.46
N CYS A 158 11.74 6.86 4.73
CA CYS A 158 12.53 5.89 3.97
C CYS A 158 13.32 6.55 2.84
N ALA A 159 14.65 6.42 2.84
CA ALA A 159 15.53 6.96 1.80
C ALA A 159 15.26 6.36 0.40
N VAL A 160 14.74 5.13 0.32
CA VAL A 160 14.36 4.51 -0.95
C VAL A 160 13.08 5.15 -1.46
N ALA A 161 12.08 5.33 -0.61
CA ALA A 161 10.82 6.01 -0.96
C ALA A 161 11.08 7.46 -1.40
N ALA A 162 11.93 8.21 -0.68
CA ALA A 162 12.29 9.57 -1.06
C ALA A 162 12.89 9.65 -2.47
N ARG A 163 13.80 8.73 -2.82
CA ARG A 163 14.37 8.67 -4.18
C ARG A 163 13.35 8.31 -5.25
N LEU A 164 12.41 7.41 -4.95
CA LEU A 164 11.33 7.06 -5.86
C LEU A 164 10.36 8.24 -6.05
N GLN A 165 10.06 8.99 -4.99
CA GLN A 165 9.16 10.14 -5.03
C GLN A 165 9.68 11.26 -5.93
N HIS A 166 11.00 11.48 -5.97
CA HIS A 166 11.60 12.44 -6.91
C HIS A 166 11.44 12.03 -8.39
N ARG A 167 11.29 10.75 -8.68
CA ARG A 167 11.21 10.21 -10.05
C ARG A 167 9.78 9.99 -10.54
N ASP A 168 8.90 9.53 -9.66
CA ASP A 168 7.55 9.05 -9.97
C ASP A 168 6.55 9.54 -8.89
N SER A 169 6.51 10.84 -8.60
CA SER A 169 5.65 11.42 -7.54
C SER A 169 4.17 11.08 -7.68
N GLU A 170 3.67 10.98 -8.93
CA GLU A 170 2.27 10.65 -9.23
C GLU A 170 1.84 9.24 -8.79
N ARG A 171 2.79 8.36 -8.46
CA ARG A 171 2.54 7.00 -8.00
C ARG A 171 2.50 6.88 -6.48
N PHE A 172 2.79 7.97 -5.79
CA PHE A 172 2.70 8.01 -4.34
C PHE A 172 1.28 8.35 -3.91
N ILE A 173 0.81 7.64 -2.92
CA ILE A 173 -0.52 7.81 -2.34
C ILE A 173 -0.40 7.91 -0.81
N ALA A 174 -1.31 8.67 -0.22
CA ALA A 174 -1.46 8.70 1.23
C ALA A 174 -2.04 7.37 1.71
N VAL A 175 -1.39 6.77 2.68
CA VAL A 175 -1.84 5.56 3.37
C VAL A 175 -1.73 5.79 4.87
N ASP A 176 -2.55 5.10 5.64
CA ASP A 176 -2.53 5.14 7.10
C ASP A 176 -2.86 3.77 7.67
N TRP A 177 -2.48 3.53 8.91
CA TRP A 177 -2.81 2.30 9.62
C TRP A 177 -4.26 2.31 10.10
N ALA A 178 -4.88 1.13 10.12
CA ALA A 178 -6.10 0.93 10.89
C ALA A 178 -5.78 1.00 12.40
N ASP A 179 -6.78 1.37 13.20
CA ASP A 179 -6.62 1.46 14.67
C ASP A 179 -6.20 0.12 15.29
N GLU A 180 -6.69 -0.99 14.75
CA GLU A 180 -6.38 -2.35 15.19
C GLU A 180 -5.95 -3.20 14.00
N PRO A 181 -4.63 -3.30 13.71
CA PRO A 181 -4.11 -4.19 12.67
C PRO A 181 -4.33 -5.66 13.01
N VAL A 182 -4.71 -6.46 12.02
CA VAL A 182 -5.15 -7.86 12.23
C VAL A 182 -4.04 -8.90 12.14
N ARG A 183 -2.78 -8.48 11.93
CA ARG A 183 -1.65 -9.41 11.81
C ARG A 183 -0.40 -8.90 12.51
N ALA A 184 0.53 -9.82 12.76
CA ALA A 184 1.89 -9.48 13.18
C ALA A 184 2.71 -8.90 12.01
N PHE A 185 3.60 -7.98 12.30
CA PHE A 185 4.48 -7.31 11.34
C PHE A 185 5.94 -7.63 11.63
N GLU A 186 6.74 -7.74 10.58
CA GLU A 186 8.19 -7.94 10.72
C GLU A 186 8.92 -6.60 10.73
N THR A 187 9.77 -6.39 11.74
CA THR A 187 10.68 -5.24 11.78
C THR A 187 12.12 -5.66 12.00
N GLY A 188 13.05 -4.73 11.72
CA GLY A 188 14.47 -4.95 11.88
C GLY A 188 15.03 -4.21 13.10
N LEU A 189 15.75 -4.93 13.95
CA LEU A 189 16.49 -4.34 15.08
C LEU A 189 17.98 -4.49 14.82
N VAL A 190 18.74 -3.41 15.03
CA VAL A 190 20.20 -3.43 15.04
C VAL A 190 20.67 -3.02 16.42
N ILE A 191 21.38 -3.93 17.10
CA ILE A 191 21.88 -3.73 18.46
C ILE A 191 23.38 -3.84 18.44
N THR A 192 24.06 -2.71 18.65
CA THR A 192 25.53 -2.69 18.80
C THR A 192 25.89 -3.07 20.23
N VAL A 193 26.65 -4.14 20.37
CA VAL A 193 27.05 -4.69 21.67
C VAL A 193 28.56 -4.90 21.77
N THR A 194 29.09 -4.90 23.00
CA THR A 194 30.47 -5.38 23.23
C THR A 194 30.51 -6.88 22.96
N ASN A 195 31.44 -7.30 22.09
CA ASN A 195 31.59 -8.72 21.71
C ASN A 195 32.11 -9.55 22.89
N ARG A 196 31.19 -10.19 23.61
CA ARG A 196 31.49 -11.06 24.76
C ARG A 196 30.69 -12.34 24.69
N LYS A 197 31.25 -13.41 25.27
CA LYS A 197 30.58 -14.71 25.41
C LYS A 197 29.20 -14.52 26.06
N GLY A 198 28.15 -15.07 25.44
CA GLY A 198 26.79 -15.09 25.97
C GLY A 198 25.98 -13.80 25.73
N VAL A 199 26.53 -12.78 25.04
CA VAL A 199 25.77 -11.53 24.77
C VAL A 199 24.54 -11.77 23.90
N LEU A 200 24.67 -12.57 22.85
CA LEU A 200 23.54 -12.94 21.98
C LEU A 200 22.44 -13.65 22.79
N ALA A 201 22.80 -14.60 23.66
CA ALA A 201 21.82 -15.32 24.46
C ALA A 201 21.04 -14.38 25.39
N ARG A 202 21.71 -13.39 26.01
CA ARG A 202 21.03 -12.38 26.85
C ARG A 202 20.10 -11.48 26.07
N VAL A 203 20.52 -11.01 24.87
CA VAL A 203 19.67 -10.20 24.02
C VAL A 203 18.44 -10.99 23.56
N ALA A 204 18.65 -12.22 23.09
CA ALA A 204 17.53 -13.07 22.67
C ALA A 204 16.56 -13.38 23.81
N ALA A 205 17.07 -13.63 25.04
CA ALA A 205 16.22 -13.85 26.20
C ALA A 205 15.37 -12.60 26.54
N ASN A 206 15.94 -11.40 26.45
CA ASN A 206 15.19 -10.17 26.69
C ASN A 206 14.11 -9.94 25.63
N LEU A 207 14.39 -10.21 24.35
CA LEU A 207 13.39 -10.11 23.28
C LEU A 207 12.24 -11.09 23.52
N ALA A 208 12.56 -12.35 23.88
CA ALA A 208 11.55 -13.34 24.19
C ALA A 208 10.68 -12.97 25.41
N GLN A 209 11.26 -12.32 26.43
CA GLN A 209 10.50 -11.82 27.59
C GLN A 209 9.55 -10.68 27.23
N SER A 210 9.80 -9.97 26.15
CA SER A 210 8.95 -8.89 25.61
C SER A 210 7.91 -9.43 24.61
N GLU A 211 7.68 -10.74 24.56
CA GLU A 211 6.75 -11.41 23.64
C GLU A 211 7.06 -11.18 22.14
N VAL A 212 8.31 -10.84 21.82
CA VAL A 212 8.79 -10.60 20.47
C VAL A 212 9.34 -11.90 19.89
N ASP A 213 8.83 -12.33 18.74
CA ASP A 213 9.31 -13.54 18.05
C ASP A 213 10.49 -13.19 17.10
N ILE A 214 11.59 -13.93 17.22
CA ILE A 214 12.80 -13.72 16.41
C ILE A 214 12.72 -14.62 15.18
N THR A 215 12.52 -14.00 13.99
CA THR A 215 12.44 -14.73 12.71
C THR A 215 13.81 -14.90 12.04
N LYS A 216 14.74 -13.96 12.27
CA LYS A 216 16.09 -14.04 11.73
C LYS A 216 17.10 -13.33 12.62
N VAL A 217 18.30 -13.91 12.73
CA VAL A 217 19.48 -13.27 13.36
C VAL A 217 20.64 -13.26 12.37
N ASP A 218 21.31 -12.14 12.27
CA ASP A 218 22.54 -11.97 11.52
C ASP A 218 23.56 -11.28 12.41
N MET A 219 24.78 -11.78 12.41
CA MET A 219 25.90 -11.21 13.21
C MET A 219 26.94 -10.68 12.23
N GLY A 220 27.43 -9.49 12.48
CA GLY A 220 28.55 -8.92 11.71
C GLY A 220 29.82 -9.76 11.84
N ASP A 221 30.76 -9.56 10.94
CA ASP A 221 32.06 -10.25 10.96
C ASP A 221 32.80 -10.01 12.28
N GLU A 222 32.95 -11.07 13.06
CA GLU A 222 33.37 -11.05 14.48
C GLU A 222 34.85 -10.73 14.72
N ASN A 223 35.67 -10.61 13.68
CA ASN A 223 37.11 -10.85 13.86
C ASN A 223 37.95 -9.62 14.12
N LEU A 224 37.44 -8.41 14.20
CA LEU A 224 38.28 -7.20 14.22
C LEU A 224 37.91 -6.09 15.21
N HIS A 225 36.80 -6.18 15.95
CA HIS A 225 36.38 -5.07 16.83
C HIS A 225 35.88 -5.54 18.18
N ASP A 226 36.08 -4.73 19.21
CA ASP A 226 35.53 -4.94 20.57
C ASP A 226 34.01 -4.87 20.60
N THR A 227 33.38 -4.39 19.54
CA THR A 227 31.93 -4.31 19.39
C THR A 227 31.45 -5.03 18.12
N THR A 228 30.27 -5.62 18.17
CA THR A 228 29.60 -6.24 17.04
C THR A 228 28.15 -5.80 16.93
N ASP A 229 27.62 -5.76 15.70
CA ASP A 229 26.22 -5.50 15.43
C ASP A 229 25.43 -6.81 15.36
N LEU A 230 24.48 -6.97 16.25
CA LEU A 230 23.47 -8.02 16.18
C LEU A 230 22.27 -7.48 15.41
N ARG A 231 21.98 -8.07 14.26
CA ARG A 231 20.82 -7.70 13.41
C ARG A 231 19.75 -8.76 13.55
N PHE A 232 18.62 -8.35 14.09
CA PHE A 232 17.46 -9.22 14.23
C PHE A 232 16.38 -8.80 13.25
N VAL A 233 15.66 -9.76 12.71
CA VAL A 233 14.33 -9.58 12.17
C VAL A 233 13.38 -10.18 13.18
N VAL A 234 12.42 -9.39 13.63
CA VAL A 234 11.49 -9.79 14.67
C VAL A 234 10.05 -9.59 14.19
N SER A 235 9.16 -10.41 14.70
CA SER A 235 7.71 -10.29 14.50
C SER A 235 7.11 -9.67 15.77
N VAL A 236 6.34 -8.61 15.59
CA VAL A 236 5.67 -7.82 16.63
C VAL A 236 4.19 -7.70 16.32
#